data_56468028c369bc7f5e85cd384693d03b
#
_entry.id   56468028c369bc7f5e85cd384693d03b
#
_cell.length_a   1.000
_cell.length_b   1.000
_cell.length_c   1.000
_cell.angle_alpha   90.00
_cell.angle_beta   90.00
_cell.angle_gamma   90.00
#
_symmetry.space_group_name_H-M   'P 1'
#
loop_
_entity.id
_entity.type
_entity.pdbx_description
1 polymer ?
#
loop_
_entity_poly.entity_id
_entity_poly.type
_entity_poly.pdbx_seq_one_letter_code
_entity_poly.pdbx_strand_id
1 'polypeptide(L)'
;MYAKLHFEQQTFITKITDWTTHFAELPKTFLNIHCLYNKIILTYIKNLNIMKKFFIATILAVAAVLPASAQVRSLDMKANLRSDFGLGIGVTFQLPRNFEFAPSLNYYFNDSNTLTIDGDFRYRFELPRNFSLYPILGPVFFHADDYNKLGVDIGLGFAYDINSHWAIGAEGKYQYVDDWDDAYLSFCASYKF
;
A
#
# COMPACT_ATOMS: atom_id res chain seq x y z
N MET A 1 -31.10 14.42 -1.50
CA MET A 1 -29.79 13.84 -1.84
C MET A 1 -28.92 13.59 -0.62
N TYR A 2 -28.80 14.53 0.31
CA TYR A 2 -28.00 14.41 1.57
C TYR A 2 -28.45 13.28 2.52
N ALA A 3 -29.76 13.07 2.69
CA ALA A 3 -30.28 12.05 3.62
C ALA A 3 -29.99 10.61 3.18
N LYS A 4 -29.92 10.34 1.86
CA LYS A 4 -29.61 9.01 1.32
C LYS A 4 -28.14 8.63 1.52
N LEU A 5 -27.25 9.61 1.38
CA LEU A 5 -25.81 9.45 1.66
C LEU A 5 -25.53 9.18 3.15
N HIS A 6 -26.29 9.81 4.03
CA HIS A 6 -26.14 9.62 5.48
C HIS A 6 -26.61 8.22 5.91
N PHE A 7 -27.64 7.66 5.26
CA PHE A 7 -28.14 6.33 5.54
C PHE A 7 -27.20 5.22 5.06
N GLU A 8 -26.57 5.38 3.88
CA GLU A 8 -25.57 4.43 3.38
C GLU A 8 -24.29 4.43 4.20
N GLN A 9 -23.89 5.60 4.74
CA GLN A 9 -22.76 5.69 5.67
C GLN A 9 -23.02 4.96 6.99
N GLN A 10 -24.21 5.06 7.54
CA GLN A 10 -24.59 4.34 8.76
C GLN A 10 -24.57 2.83 8.55
N THR A 11 -25.07 2.35 7.39
CA THR A 11 -25.12 0.91 7.07
C THR A 11 -23.71 0.34 6.84
N PHE A 12 -22.79 1.13 6.27
CA PHE A 12 -21.40 0.72 6.05
C PHE A 12 -20.63 0.63 7.36
N ILE A 13 -20.80 1.60 8.26
CA ILE A 13 -20.18 1.60 9.60
C ILE A 13 -20.68 0.43 10.43
N THR A 14 -21.98 0.11 10.35
CA THR A 14 -22.58 -1.03 11.07
C THR A 14 -22.06 -2.37 10.57
N LYS A 15 -21.83 -2.51 9.27
CA LYS A 15 -21.24 -3.72 8.70
C LYS A 15 -19.77 -3.92 9.06
N ILE A 16 -18.99 -2.84 9.23
CA ILE A 16 -17.61 -2.93 9.70
C ILE A 16 -17.56 -3.33 11.18
N THR A 17 -18.49 -2.83 12.00
CA THR A 17 -18.57 -3.20 13.42
C THR A 17 -19.03 -4.65 13.62
N ASP A 18 -19.92 -5.18 12.78
CA ASP A 18 -20.33 -6.60 12.80
C ASP A 18 -19.18 -7.55 12.44
N TRP A 19 -18.29 -7.12 11.54
CA TRP A 19 -17.11 -7.90 11.17
C TRP A 19 -16.11 -8.04 12.33
N THR A 20 -16.02 -7.04 13.22
CA THR A 20 -15.11 -7.06 14.37
C THR A 20 -15.60 -7.97 15.50
N THR A 21 -16.87 -8.33 15.55
CA THR A 21 -17.43 -9.24 16.57
C THR A 21 -17.12 -10.72 16.32
N HIS A 22 -16.75 -11.10 15.10
CA HIS A 22 -16.36 -12.48 14.78
C HIS A 22 -14.93 -12.89 15.20
N PHE A 23 -14.13 -11.95 15.72
CA PHE A 23 -12.78 -12.22 16.24
C PHE A 23 -12.72 -12.44 17.77
N ALA A 24 -13.79 -12.89 18.38
CA ALA A 24 -13.95 -13.02 19.84
C ALA A 24 -13.08 -14.09 20.54
N GLU A 25 -12.21 -14.80 19.82
CA GLU A 25 -11.35 -15.86 20.42
C GLU A 25 -9.87 -15.46 20.58
N LEU A 26 -9.52 -14.17 20.40
CA LEU A 26 -8.15 -13.69 20.62
C LEU A 26 -7.87 -13.34 22.10
N PRO A 27 -6.62 -13.52 22.60
CA PRO A 27 -6.28 -13.24 23.99
C PRO A 27 -6.65 -11.82 24.43
N LYS A 28 -7.14 -11.66 25.65
CA LYS A 28 -7.69 -10.40 26.20
C LYS A 28 -6.78 -9.17 26.08
N THR A 29 -5.48 -9.35 25.99
CA THR A 29 -4.50 -8.27 25.74
C THR A 29 -4.59 -7.71 24.32
N PHE A 30 -4.92 -8.53 23.34
CA PHE A 30 -5.16 -8.09 21.95
C PHE A 30 -6.49 -7.33 21.81
N LEU A 31 -7.50 -7.74 22.58
CA LEU A 31 -8.83 -7.10 22.57
C LEU A 31 -8.76 -5.66 23.07
N ASN A 32 -7.97 -5.38 24.11
CA ASN A 32 -7.82 -4.03 24.68
C ASN A 32 -7.08 -3.08 23.74
N ILE A 33 -6.04 -3.54 23.06
CA ILE A 33 -5.31 -2.76 22.05
C ILE A 33 -6.22 -2.49 20.84
N HIS A 34 -6.99 -3.47 20.41
CA HIS A 34 -7.93 -3.35 19.30
C HIS A 34 -9.08 -2.36 19.61
N CYS A 35 -9.60 -2.37 20.84
CA CYS A 35 -10.65 -1.46 21.27
C CYS A 35 -10.16 0.00 21.35
N LEU A 36 -8.93 0.22 21.85
CA LEU A 36 -8.31 1.55 21.90
C LEU A 36 -8.00 2.08 20.50
N TYR A 37 -7.47 1.22 19.64
CA TYR A 37 -7.16 1.52 18.25
C TYR A 37 -8.41 1.90 17.44
N ASN A 38 -9.49 1.13 17.59
CA ASN A 38 -10.78 1.43 16.94
C ASN A 38 -11.38 2.77 17.43
N LYS A 39 -11.25 3.10 18.71
CA LYS A 39 -11.77 4.36 19.26
C LYS A 39 -11.02 5.58 18.73
N ILE A 40 -9.70 5.50 18.59
CA ILE A 40 -8.85 6.55 18.00
C ILE A 40 -9.17 6.73 16.52
N ILE A 41 -9.26 5.62 15.77
CA ILE A 41 -9.56 5.65 14.34
C ILE A 41 -10.95 6.22 14.06
N LEU A 42 -11.98 5.80 14.80
CA LEU A 42 -13.34 6.31 14.63
C LEU A 42 -13.44 7.82 14.91
N THR A 43 -12.66 8.34 15.86
CA THR A 43 -12.61 9.78 16.17
C THR A 43 -11.93 10.56 15.04
N TYR A 44 -10.89 9.99 14.44
CA TYR A 44 -10.17 10.63 13.32
C TYR A 44 -10.98 10.63 12.01
N ILE A 45 -11.68 9.52 11.73
CA ILE A 45 -12.51 9.36 10.52
C ILE A 45 -13.70 10.34 10.50
N LYS A 46 -14.21 10.77 11.64
CA LYS A 46 -15.39 11.65 11.73
C LYS A 46 -15.16 13.03 11.09
N ASN A 47 -13.92 13.50 11.06
CA ASN A 47 -13.55 14.84 10.57
C ASN A 47 -12.92 14.87 9.15
N LEU A 48 -12.81 13.73 8.49
CA LEU A 48 -12.21 13.67 7.15
C LEU A 48 -13.26 13.76 6.02
N ASN A 49 -12.86 14.32 4.87
CA ASN A 49 -13.64 14.31 3.64
C ASN A 49 -13.92 12.88 3.16
N ILE A 50 -15.05 12.65 2.49
CA ILE A 50 -15.55 11.32 2.10
C ILE A 50 -14.49 10.50 1.36
N MET A 51 -13.73 11.09 0.46
CA MET A 51 -12.65 10.41 -0.29
C MET A 51 -11.51 9.92 0.62
N LYS A 52 -11.10 10.74 1.59
CA LYS A 52 -10.08 10.34 2.58
C LYS A 52 -10.56 9.19 3.47
N LYS A 53 -11.87 9.17 3.79
CA LYS A 53 -12.49 8.06 4.55
C LYS A 53 -12.46 6.74 3.79
N PHE A 54 -12.79 6.76 2.50
CA PHE A 54 -12.70 5.57 1.64
C PHE A 54 -11.27 5.04 1.55
N PHE A 55 -10.30 5.91 1.41
CA PHE A 55 -8.90 5.53 1.30
C PHE A 55 -8.38 4.89 2.60
N ILE A 56 -8.66 5.51 3.74
CA ILE A 56 -8.32 4.95 5.06
C ILE A 56 -9.03 3.63 5.31
N ALA A 57 -10.31 3.51 4.94
CA ALA A 57 -11.07 2.27 5.06
C ALA A 57 -10.48 1.15 4.18
N THR A 58 -10.03 1.48 2.97
CA THR A 58 -9.39 0.52 2.07
C THR A 58 -8.03 0.06 2.62
N ILE A 59 -7.20 0.98 3.10
CA ILE A 59 -5.92 0.63 3.76
C ILE A 59 -6.16 -0.24 5.00
N LEU A 60 -7.13 0.11 5.83
CA LEU A 60 -7.50 -0.66 7.03
C LEU A 60 -8.06 -2.05 6.69
N ALA A 61 -8.89 -2.15 5.64
CA ALA A 61 -9.42 -3.43 5.17
C ALA A 61 -8.29 -4.32 4.63
N VAL A 62 -7.37 -3.75 3.85
CA VAL A 62 -6.17 -4.46 3.37
C VAL A 62 -5.28 -4.87 4.55
N ALA A 63 -5.00 -3.97 5.50
CA ALA A 63 -4.21 -4.25 6.69
C ALA A 63 -4.85 -5.29 7.61
N ALA A 64 -6.18 -5.37 7.67
CA ALA A 64 -6.90 -6.38 8.46
C ALA A 64 -6.90 -7.77 7.82
N VAL A 65 -6.79 -7.85 6.50
CA VAL A 65 -6.74 -9.14 5.75
C VAL A 65 -5.31 -9.70 5.71
N LEU A 66 -4.30 -8.83 5.74
CA LEU A 66 -2.89 -9.22 5.64
C LEU A 66 -2.41 -10.19 6.76
N PRO A 67 -2.75 -10.02 8.06
CA PRO A 67 -2.21 -10.88 9.12
C PRO A 67 -2.66 -12.34 9.07
N ALA A 68 -3.77 -12.64 8.42
CA ALA A 68 -4.34 -14.00 8.43
C ALA A 68 -3.68 -14.94 7.40
N SER A 69 -3.04 -14.42 6.36
CA SER A 69 -2.48 -15.23 5.28
C SER A 69 -1.25 -14.61 4.57
N ALA A 70 -0.81 -13.44 4.98
CA ALA A 70 0.33 -12.76 4.38
C ALA A 70 1.61 -13.06 5.14
N GLN A 71 2.57 -13.63 4.45
CA GLN A 71 3.93 -13.81 4.95
C GLN A 71 4.80 -12.65 4.45
N VAL A 72 5.61 -12.05 5.33
CA VAL A 72 6.63 -11.08 4.89
C VAL A 72 7.61 -11.81 3.99
N ARG A 73 7.70 -11.37 2.74
CA ARG A 73 8.61 -11.93 1.75
C ARG A 73 9.94 -11.22 1.75
N SER A 74 9.92 -9.88 1.70
CA SER A 74 11.15 -9.09 1.61
C SER A 74 11.01 -7.70 2.20
N LEU A 75 12.16 -7.13 2.55
CA LEU A 75 12.37 -5.70 2.73
C LEU A 75 13.02 -5.16 1.46
N ASP A 76 12.50 -4.07 0.93
CA ASP A 76 12.89 -3.52 -0.35
C ASP A 76 13.46 -2.11 -0.18
N MET A 77 14.61 -1.87 -0.80
CA MET A 77 15.19 -0.54 -0.98
C MET A 77 15.05 -0.16 -2.43
N LYS A 78 14.60 1.06 -2.71
CA LYS A 78 14.33 1.56 -4.06
C LYS A 78 15.13 2.82 -4.35
N ALA A 79 15.69 2.89 -5.53
CA ALA A 79 16.24 4.11 -6.12
C ALA A 79 15.36 4.49 -7.31
N ASN A 80 14.64 5.60 -7.17
CA ASN A 80 13.64 6.04 -8.14
C ASN A 80 14.25 7.12 -9.04
N LEU A 81 14.16 6.90 -10.34
CA LEU A 81 14.57 7.85 -11.38
C LEU A 81 13.31 8.38 -12.05
N ARG A 82 12.96 9.57 -11.71
CA ARG A 82 11.92 10.39 -12.30
C ARG A 82 12.59 11.62 -12.91
N SER A 83 11.88 12.73 -13.13
CA SER A 83 12.53 14.04 -13.32
C SER A 83 13.52 14.35 -12.20
N ASP A 84 13.22 13.91 -10.99
CA ASP A 84 14.05 14.02 -9.79
C ASP A 84 14.45 12.66 -9.26
N PHE A 85 15.62 12.58 -8.63
CA PHE A 85 16.06 11.38 -7.96
C PHE A 85 15.32 11.18 -6.64
N GLY A 86 14.95 9.94 -6.34
CA GLY A 86 14.29 9.57 -5.09
C GLY A 86 14.83 8.29 -4.49
N LEU A 87 14.68 8.16 -3.18
CA LEU A 87 14.96 6.93 -2.43
C LEU A 87 13.68 6.42 -1.78
N GLY A 88 13.52 5.12 -1.75
CA GLY A 88 12.37 4.47 -1.14
C GLY A 88 12.71 3.26 -0.32
N ILE A 89 11.84 2.96 0.61
CA ILE A 89 11.84 1.71 1.38
C ILE A 89 10.46 1.08 1.30
N GLY A 90 10.40 -0.24 1.27
CA GLY A 90 9.14 -0.97 1.21
C GLY A 90 9.23 -2.33 1.89
N VAL A 91 8.08 -2.93 2.02
CA VAL A 91 7.94 -4.31 2.50
C VAL A 91 7.05 -5.05 1.51
N THR A 92 7.48 -6.22 1.05
CA THR A 92 6.64 -7.07 0.20
C THR A 92 6.03 -8.20 1.03
N PHE A 93 4.71 -8.29 1.01
CA PHE A 93 3.94 -9.36 1.61
C PHE A 93 3.50 -10.34 0.52
N GLN A 94 3.77 -11.62 0.74
CA GLN A 94 3.28 -12.66 -0.13
C GLN A 94 1.85 -13.02 0.23
N LEU A 95 0.98 -13.02 -0.76
CA LEU A 95 -0.42 -13.42 -0.69
C LEU A 95 -0.60 -14.77 -1.40
N PRO A 96 -1.72 -15.48 -1.18
CA PRO A 96 -2.02 -16.71 -1.90
C PRO A 96 -2.00 -16.53 -3.43
N ARG A 97 -1.64 -17.60 -4.16
CA ARG A 97 -1.65 -17.67 -5.63
C ARG A 97 -0.69 -16.69 -6.32
N ASN A 98 0.51 -16.51 -5.79
CA ASN A 98 1.55 -15.62 -6.34
C ASN A 98 1.18 -14.13 -6.39
N PHE A 99 0.12 -13.73 -5.69
CA PHE A 99 -0.13 -12.32 -5.46
C PHE A 99 0.81 -11.76 -4.39
N GLU A 100 1.14 -10.51 -4.52
CA GLU A 100 1.96 -9.78 -3.56
C GLU A 100 1.31 -8.41 -3.30
N PHE A 101 1.46 -7.93 -2.07
CA PHE A 101 1.18 -6.55 -1.70
C PHE A 101 2.48 -5.92 -1.21
N ALA A 102 2.88 -4.83 -1.85
CA ALA A 102 4.18 -4.20 -1.63
C ALA A 102 4.04 -2.70 -1.32
N PRO A 103 3.62 -2.36 -0.09
CA PRO A 103 3.62 -0.97 0.33
C PRO A 103 5.04 -0.41 0.37
N SER A 104 5.20 0.83 -0.10
CA SER A 104 6.48 1.54 -0.07
C SER A 104 6.31 3.02 0.22
N LEU A 105 7.33 3.59 0.85
CA LEU A 105 7.49 5.00 1.13
C LEU A 105 8.66 5.51 0.31
N ASN A 106 8.44 6.55 -0.51
CA ASN A 106 9.47 7.12 -1.36
C ASN A 106 9.59 8.61 -1.10
N TYR A 107 10.82 9.08 -1.01
CA TYR A 107 11.16 10.49 -0.87
C TYR A 107 11.97 10.93 -2.09
N TYR A 108 11.55 12.03 -2.72
CA TYR A 108 12.19 12.62 -3.88
C TYR A 108 12.92 13.90 -3.48
N PHE A 109 14.18 14.00 -3.91
CA PHE A 109 15.07 15.13 -3.62
C PHE A 109 14.82 16.24 -4.65
N ASN A 110 13.69 16.91 -4.50
CA ASN A 110 13.32 18.07 -5.30
C ASN A 110 13.02 19.28 -4.41
N ASP A 111 12.81 20.44 -5.02
CA ASP A 111 12.56 21.69 -4.28
C ASP A 111 11.28 21.62 -3.42
N SER A 112 10.34 20.76 -3.77
CA SER A 112 9.02 20.60 -3.09
C SER A 112 9.02 19.45 -2.05
N ASN A 113 10.16 18.83 -1.74
CA ASN A 113 10.28 17.74 -0.75
C ASN A 113 9.18 16.68 -0.90
N THR A 114 9.06 16.11 -2.08
CA THR A 114 7.98 15.20 -2.43
C THR A 114 8.10 13.86 -1.71
N LEU A 115 7.02 13.45 -1.07
CA LEU A 115 6.86 12.15 -0.42
C LEU A 115 5.73 11.37 -1.09
N THR A 116 5.96 10.10 -1.44
CA THR A 116 4.89 9.23 -1.90
C THR A 116 4.75 7.99 -1.02
N ILE A 117 3.51 7.55 -0.84
CA ILE A 117 3.17 6.28 -0.21
C ILE A 117 2.43 5.46 -1.26
N ASP A 118 3.08 4.40 -1.73
CA ASP A 118 2.52 3.52 -2.74
C ASP A 118 1.96 2.25 -2.07
N GLY A 119 0.85 1.74 -2.59
CA GLY A 119 0.23 0.49 -2.16
C GLY A 119 0.13 -0.50 -3.31
N ASP A 120 1.26 -0.98 -3.80
CA ASP A 120 1.37 -1.80 -5.00
C ASP A 120 0.81 -3.21 -4.79
N PHE A 121 -0.14 -3.62 -5.62
CA PHE A 121 -0.51 -5.01 -5.82
C PHE A 121 0.24 -5.55 -7.04
N ARG A 122 0.79 -6.76 -6.90
CA ARG A 122 1.60 -7.42 -7.90
C ARG A 122 1.13 -8.85 -8.10
N TYR A 123 1.29 -9.37 -9.31
CA TYR A 123 1.15 -10.79 -9.58
C TYR A 123 2.48 -11.31 -10.13
N ARG A 124 3.15 -12.20 -9.40
CA ARG A 124 4.49 -12.66 -9.75
C ARG A 124 4.43 -13.88 -10.67
N PHE A 125 5.02 -13.72 -11.86
CA PHE A 125 5.33 -14.81 -12.77
C PHE A 125 6.78 -15.25 -12.53
N GLU A 126 6.96 -16.45 -12.05
CA GLU A 126 8.29 -17.04 -11.89
C GLU A 126 8.78 -17.55 -13.24
N LEU A 127 9.94 -17.10 -13.67
CA LEU A 127 10.58 -17.46 -14.92
C LEU A 127 11.80 -18.35 -14.65
N PRO A 128 12.29 -19.11 -15.67
CA PRO A 128 13.52 -19.88 -15.53
C PRO A 128 14.72 -19.02 -15.12
N ARG A 129 15.72 -19.63 -14.49
CA ARG A 129 17.00 -19.02 -14.10
C ARG A 129 16.85 -17.91 -13.05
N ASN A 130 15.97 -18.08 -12.08
CA ASN A 130 15.74 -17.15 -10.95
C ASN A 130 15.23 -15.76 -11.36
N PHE A 131 14.65 -15.63 -12.53
CA PHE A 131 13.99 -14.41 -12.96
C PHE A 131 12.51 -14.41 -12.57
N SER A 132 11.98 -13.24 -12.35
CA SER A 132 10.54 -13.05 -12.21
C SER A 132 10.09 -11.75 -12.87
N LEU A 133 8.88 -11.78 -13.43
CA LEU A 133 8.19 -10.64 -14.01
C LEU A 133 6.91 -10.42 -13.24
N TYR A 134 6.53 -9.16 -13.01
CA TYR A 134 5.28 -8.86 -12.32
C TYR A 134 4.65 -7.56 -12.81
N PRO A 135 3.38 -7.58 -13.24
CA PRO A 135 2.57 -6.38 -13.39
C PRO A 135 2.31 -5.76 -12.03
N ILE A 136 2.19 -4.44 -12.01
CA ILE A 136 2.00 -3.60 -10.83
C ILE A 136 0.74 -2.77 -11.06
N LEU A 137 -0.12 -2.72 -10.06
CA LEU A 137 -1.28 -1.84 -10.00
C LEU A 137 -1.53 -1.47 -8.54
N GLY A 138 -1.64 -0.19 -8.22
CA GLY A 138 -1.89 0.21 -6.85
C GLY A 138 -2.26 1.66 -6.67
N PRO A 139 -2.86 2.01 -5.53
CA PRO A 139 -3.05 3.40 -5.15
C PRO A 139 -1.73 4.03 -4.73
N VAL A 140 -1.59 5.31 -5.00
CA VAL A 140 -0.51 6.15 -4.52
C VAL A 140 -1.07 7.37 -3.80
N PHE A 141 -0.49 7.69 -2.67
CA PHE A 141 -0.68 8.97 -1.98
C PHE A 141 0.56 9.81 -2.19
N PHE A 142 0.34 10.98 -2.77
CA PHE A 142 1.36 11.96 -3.08
C PHE A 142 1.24 13.15 -2.13
N HIS A 143 2.36 13.55 -1.53
CA HIS A 143 2.48 14.72 -0.67
C HIS A 143 3.67 15.57 -1.11
N ALA A 144 3.43 16.84 -1.43
CA ALA A 144 4.46 17.81 -1.73
C ALA A 144 4.03 19.17 -1.18
N ASP A 145 4.85 19.79 -0.33
CA ASP A 145 4.57 21.03 0.37
C ASP A 145 3.13 21.11 0.93
N ASP A 146 2.27 21.93 0.33
CA ASP A 146 0.87 22.10 0.74
C ASP A 146 -0.14 21.22 -0.03
N TYR A 147 0.34 20.37 -0.95
CA TYR A 147 -0.53 19.57 -1.83
C TYR A 147 -0.55 18.10 -1.41
N ASN A 148 -1.77 17.60 -1.23
CA ASN A 148 -2.02 16.17 -1.00
C ASN A 148 -2.91 15.65 -2.11
N LYS A 149 -2.43 14.67 -2.86
CA LYS A 149 -3.19 14.07 -3.96
C LYS A 149 -3.19 12.55 -3.83
N LEU A 150 -4.24 11.96 -4.38
CA LEU A 150 -4.37 10.52 -4.54
C LEU A 150 -4.29 10.19 -6.02
N GLY A 151 -3.63 9.11 -6.35
CA GLY A 151 -3.49 8.62 -7.69
C GLY A 151 -3.46 7.11 -7.76
N VAL A 152 -3.09 6.62 -8.93
CA VAL A 152 -2.97 5.20 -9.23
C VAL A 152 -1.65 4.97 -9.95
N ASP A 153 -0.92 3.94 -9.53
CA ASP A 153 0.25 3.42 -10.22
C ASP A 153 -0.14 2.24 -11.10
N ILE A 154 0.38 2.22 -12.33
CA ILE A 154 0.36 1.06 -13.20
C ILE A 154 1.77 0.82 -13.73
N GLY A 155 2.21 -0.43 -13.77
CA GLY A 155 3.58 -0.70 -14.20
C GLY A 155 3.90 -2.16 -14.38
N LEU A 156 5.16 -2.38 -14.69
CA LEU A 156 5.78 -3.71 -14.81
C LEU A 156 7.09 -3.71 -14.03
N GLY A 157 7.33 -4.79 -13.32
CA GLY A 157 8.58 -5.01 -12.61
C GLY A 157 9.23 -6.31 -13.05
N PHE A 158 10.53 -6.33 -12.93
CA PHE A 158 11.39 -7.47 -13.21
C PHE A 158 12.35 -7.65 -12.03
N ALA A 159 12.55 -8.88 -11.57
CA ALA A 159 13.48 -9.19 -10.52
C ALA A 159 14.32 -10.42 -10.83
N TYR A 160 15.54 -10.41 -10.31
CA TYR A 160 16.50 -11.50 -10.39
C TYR A 160 16.95 -11.89 -8.97
N ASP A 161 16.73 -13.13 -8.60
CA ASP A 161 17.16 -13.69 -7.32
C ASP A 161 18.66 -14.06 -7.40
N ILE A 162 19.52 -13.26 -6.75
CA ILE A 162 20.96 -13.51 -6.68
C ILE A 162 21.23 -14.77 -5.85
N ASN A 163 20.52 -14.88 -4.74
CA ASN A 163 20.58 -16.03 -3.83
C ASN A 163 19.27 -16.16 -3.04
N SER A 164 19.24 -17.05 -2.03
CA SER A 164 18.05 -17.24 -1.17
C SER A 164 17.60 -15.99 -0.43
N HIS A 165 18.51 -15.05 -0.14
CA HIS A 165 18.24 -13.87 0.68
C HIS A 165 18.25 -12.55 -0.10
N TRP A 166 18.88 -12.48 -1.25
CA TRP A 166 19.02 -11.23 -1.98
C TRP A 166 18.46 -11.33 -3.39
N ALA A 167 17.71 -10.32 -3.76
CA ALA A 167 17.25 -10.08 -5.12
C ALA A 167 17.51 -8.64 -5.54
N ILE A 168 17.69 -8.44 -6.83
CA ILE A 168 17.73 -7.12 -7.47
C ILE A 168 16.64 -7.05 -8.50
N GLY A 169 16.14 -5.84 -8.78
CA GLY A 169 15.07 -5.66 -9.75
C GLY A 169 15.02 -4.26 -10.31
N ALA A 170 14.17 -4.12 -11.30
CA ALA A 170 13.81 -2.84 -11.89
C ALA A 170 12.29 -2.80 -12.11
N GLU A 171 11.68 -1.66 -11.86
CA GLU A 171 10.26 -1.40 -12.04
C GLU A 171 10.09 -0.17 -12.92
N GLY A 172 9.31 -0.30 -14.00
CA GLY A 172 8.83 0.84 -14.76
C GLY A 172 7.38 1.10 -14.39
N LYS A 173 7.08 2.28 -13.89
CA LYS A 173 5.73 2.66 -13.48
C LYS A 173 5.28 3.94 -14.15
N TYR A 174 4.00 4.02 -14.46
CA TYR A 174 3.29 5.24 -14.77
C TYR A 174 2.39 5.59 -13.61
N GLN A 175 2.59 6.76 -13.05
CA GLN A 175 1.83 7.27 -11.92
C GLN A 175 0.83 8.30 -12.42
N TYR A 176 -0.45 7.96 -12.33
CA TYR A 176 -1.54 8.85 -12.65
C TYR A 176 -2.02 9.58 -11.40
N VAL A 177 -1.63 10.84 -11.27
CA VAL A 177 -2.04 11.74 -10.20
C VAL A 177 -2.54 13.02 -10.87
N ASP A 178 -3.71 13.52 -10.49
CA ASP A 178 -4.31 14.73 -11.07
C ASP A 178 -3.31 15.91 -11.07
N ASP A 179 -3.05 16.51 -12.26
CA ASP A 179 -2.02 17.50 -12.55
C ASP A 179 -0.55 17.03 -12.39
N TRP A 180 -0.29 15.70 -12.21
CA TRP A 180 1.07 15.19 -11.96
C TRP A 180 1.28 13.79 -12.51
N ASP A 181 0.87 13.55 -13.74
CA ASP A 181 1.15 12.27 -14.41
C ASP A 181 2.62 12.19 -14.79
N ASP A 182 3.27 11.10 -14.46
CA ASP A 182 4.64 10.88 -14.86
C ASP A 182 5.01 9.40 -14.91
N ALA A 183 5.95 9.07 -15.79
CA ALA A 183 6.58 7.77 -15.85
C ALA A 183 7.91 7.80 -15.13
N TYR A 184 8.20 6.77 -14.36
CA TYR A 184 9.48 6.65 -13.67
C TYR A 184 10.02 5.22 -13.65
N LEU A 185 11.31 5.13 -13.44
CA LEU A 185 12.03 3.87 -13.32
C LEU A 185 12.56 3.74 -11.90
N SER A 186 12.38 2.56 -11.30
CA SER A 186 12.92 2.24 -9.98
C SER A 186 13.88 1.07 -10.09
N PHE A 187 15.03 1.18 -9.44
CA PHE A 187 15.92 0.06 -9.18
C PHE A 187 15.72 -0.41 -7.76
N CYS A 188 15.55 -1.72 -7.58
CA CYS A 188 15.20 -2.32 -6.31
C CYS A 188 16.30 -3.27 -5.84
N ALA A 189 16.63 -3.21 -4.56
CA ALA A 189 17.40 -4.24 -3.86
C ALA A 189 16.52 -4.79 -2.73
N SER A 190 16.30 -6.11 -2.71
CA SER A 190 15.37 -6.77 -1.80
C SER A 190 16.09 -7.79 -0.93
N TYR A 191 15.88 -7.73 0.37
CA TYR A 191 16.28 -8.77 1.30
C TYR A 191 15.10 -9.67 1.62
N LYS A 192 15.22 -10.96 1.29
CA LYS A 192 14.17 -11.99 1.45
C LYS A 192 14.33 -12.74 2.77
N PHE A 193 13.23 -13.06 3.40
CA PHE A 193 13.16 -13.83 4.66
C PHE A 193 12.88 -15.31 4.41
#